data_c562d335f1d8d91cc52102edde654976
#
_entry.id   c562d335f1d8d91cc52102edde654976
#
_cell.length_a   1.000
_cell.length_b   1.000
_cell.length_c   1.000
_cell.angle_alpha   90.00
_cell.angle_beta   90.00
_cell.angle_gamma   90.00
#
_symmetry.space_group_name_H-M   'P 1'
#
loop_
_entity.id
_entity.type
_entity.pdbx_description
1 polymer ?
#
loop_
_entity_poly.entity_id
_entity_poly.type
_entity_poly.pdbx_seq_one_letter_code
_entity_poly.pdbx_strand_id
1 'polypeptide(L)'
;VSARTEDTSSYADAIQAPGTDESVWEDWPGWVSLREFPLPPRGRVVVVAAHPDDEVLGLGGTLARLAATGHALTVVSVTDGEGSHPDSRVLRPHELVRVRAQESRTALERLGAGDTAIVRLHVPDSGVHRHEEAVRRALVPLCSGAVLVAAPWTADVHSDHEAAGRAARAAAHESDAPFVEYPVWMWHWARPEDPRVPWDRAAQLTLPPEVQDRKRHAVDAFASQIRPLGPGAEDAAVLPPDELAHHLRPREVVFL
;
A
#
# COMPACT_ATOMS: atom_id res chain seq x y z
N VAL A 1 -29.25 7.69 -16.22
CA VAL A 1 -27.94 7.09 -15.96
C VAL A 1 -27.99 6.57 -14.54
N SER A 2 -28.21 5.24 -14.40
CA SER A 2 -28.31 4.56 -13.11
C SER A 2 -26.91 4.45 -12.52
N ALA A 3 -26.67 5.12 -11.40
CA ALA A 3 -25.48 4.88 -10.59
C ALA A 3 -25.56 3.42 -10.10
N ARG A 4 -24.61 2.58 -10.51
CA ARG A 4 -24.41 1.29 -9.89
C ARG A 4 -23.92 1.60 -8.46
N THR A 5 -24.70 1.25 -7.47
CA THR A 5 -24.23 1.04 -6.11
C THR A 5 -23.22 -0.10 -6.18
N GLU A 6 -21.93 0.21 -6.13
CA GLU A 6 -20.89 -0.81 -6.02
C GLU A 6 -21.15 -1.59 -4.73
N ASP A 7 -21.26 -2.88 -4.87
CA ASP A 7 -21.60 -3.80 -3.80
C ASP A 7 -20.35 -4.00 -2.91
N THR A 8 -20.24 -3.19 -1.84
CA THR A 8 -19.15 -3.27 -0.88
C THR A 8 -19.08 -4.64 -0.17
N SER A 9 -20.15 -5.45 -0.25
CA SER A 9 -20.16 -6.81 0.33
C SER A 9 -19.21 -7.75 -0.42
N SER A 10 -19.04 -7.58 -1.73
CA SER A 10 -18.16 -8.45 -2.52
C SER A 10 -16.66 -8.26 -2.22
N TYR A 11 -16.26 -7.06 -1.81
CA TYR A 11 -14.87 -6.76 -1.43
C TYR A 11 -14.52 -7.41 -0.07
N ALA A 12 -15.40 -7.27 0.91
CA ALA A 12 -15.21 -7.89 2.22
C ALA A 12 -15.12 -9.42 2.12
N ASP A 13 -15.95 -10.02 1.27
CA ASP A 13 -15.95 -11.46 1.05
C ASP A 13 -14.62 -11.95 0.44
N ALA A 14 -14.01 -11.22 -0.47
CA ALA A 14 -12.76 -11.61 -1.11
C ALA A 14 -11.55 -11.50 -0.16
N ILE A 15 -11.53 -10.50 0.73
CA ILE A 15 -10.44 -10.32 1.72
C ILE A 15 -10.59 -11.28 2.90
N GLN A 16 -11.84 -11.65 3.27
CA GLN A 16 -12.09 -12.57 4.37
C GLN A 16 -12.09 -14.05 3.96
N ALA A 17 -12.15 -14.33 2.67
CA ALA A 17 -12.02 -15.70 2.16
C ALA A 17 -10.60 -16.23 2.40
N PRO A 18 -10.40 -17.56 2.43
CA PRO A 18 -9.06 -18.11 2.45
C PRO A 18 -8.21 -17.60 1.30
N GLY A 19 -7.07 -16.98 1.62
CA GLY A 19 -6.15 -16.43 0.65
C GLY A 19 -5.36 -17.48 -0.13
N THR A 20 -4.57 -17.02 -1.09
CA THR A 20 -3.61 -17.84 -1.81
C THR A 20 -2.36 -18.03 -0.95
N ASP A 21 -1.99 -19.28 -0.68
CA ASP A 21 -0.79 -19.59 0.10
C ASP A 21 0.47 -18.99 -0.55
N GLU A 22 1.39 -18.47 0.28
CA GLU A 22 2.63 -17.86 -0.21
C GLU A 22 3.50 -18.83 -1.02
N SER A 23 3.48 -20.13 -0.70
CA SER A 23 4.22 -21.14 -1.44
C SER A 23 3.80 -21.21 -2.92
N VAL A 24 2.53 -20.94 -3.22
CA VAL A 24 2.02 -20.89 -4.61
C VAL A 24 2.66 -19.73 -5.38
N TRP A 25 2.90 -18.61 -4.71
CA TRP A 25 3.59 -17.46 -5.29
C TRP A 25 5.09 -17.68 -5.39
N GLU A 26 5.72 -18.26 -4.38
CA GLU A 26 7.16 -18.58 -4.39
C GLU A 26 7.53 -19.48 -5.57
N ASP A 27 6.70 -20.50 -5.84
CA ASP A 27 6.89 -21.47 -6.91
C ASP A 27 6.48 -20.96 -8.30
N TRP A 28 5.94 -19.74 -8.41
CA TRP A 28 5.48 -19.22 -9.69
C TRP A 28 6.63 -18.98 -10.68
N PRO A 29 6.67 -19.71 -11.82
CA PRO A 29 7.75 -19.53 -12.80
C PRO A 29 7.69 -18.19 -13.54
N GLY A 30 6.56 -17.48 -13.49
CA GLY A 30 6.38 -16.20 -14.15
C GLY A 30 7.28 -15.07 -13.62
N TRP A 31 7.85 -15.23 -12.41
CA TRP A 31 8.79 -14.25 -11.85
C TRP A 31 9.95 -13.91 -12.78
N VAL A 32 10.48 -14.90 -13.50
CA VAL A 32 11.63 -14.70 -14.43
C VAL A 32 11.25 -13.90 -15.67
N SER A 33 9.95 -13.78 -15.97
CA SER A 33 9.44 -13.08 -17.13
C SER A 33 9.11 -11.61 -16.84
N LEU A 34 9.03 -11.22 -15.55
CA LEU A 34 8.77 -9.84 -15.18
C LEU A 34 10.00 -8.99 -15.45
N ARG A 35 9.80 -7.91 -16.21
CA ARG A 35 10.87 -6.93 -16.43
C ARG A 35 11.25 -6.22 -15.15
N GLU A 36 12.52 -5.84 -15.02
CA GLU A 36 12.95 -5.03 -13.89
C GLU A 36 12.44 -3.59 -14.07
N PHE A 37 11.87 -3.02 -12.99
CA PHE A 37 11.46 -1.62 -12.95
C PHE A 37 12.67 -0.75 -12.59
N PRO A 38 13.11 0.15 -13.48
CA PRO A 38 14.22 1.02 -13.16
C PRO A 38 13.78 2.09 -12.15
N LEU A 39 14.62 2.38 -11.16
CA LEU A 39 14.36 3.53 -10.29
C LEU A 39 14.33 4.82 -11.14
N PRO A 40 13.44 5.77 -10.80
CA PRO A 40 13.34 7.04 -11.52
C PRO A 40 14.63 7.87 -11.37
N PRO A 41 14.85 8.87 -12.23
CA PRO A 41 15.89 9.88 -12.02
C PRO A 41 15.74 10.54 -10.66
N ARG A 42 16.86 11.00 -10.07
CA ARG A 42 16.79 11.67 -8.75
C ARG A 42 15.84 12.86 -8.80
N GLY A 43 14.94 12.93 -7.85
CA GLY A 43 13.91 13.95 -7.76
C GLY A 43 12.94 13.68 -6.63
N ARG A 44 11.77 14.30 -6.70
CA ARG A 44 10.70 14.06 -5.74
C ARG A 44 9.86 12.86 -6.16
N VAL A 45 9.63 11.95 -5.22
CA VAL A 45 8.75 10.78 -5.38
C VAL A 45 7.60 10.92 -4.38
N VAL A 46 6.38 10.69 -4.86
CA VAL A 46 5.16 10.69 -4.06
C VAL A 46 4.60 9.28 -4.01
N VAL A 47 4.41 8.74 -2.81
CA VAL A 47 3.75 7.45 -2.60
C VAL A 47 2.46 7.69 -1.85
N VAL A 48 1.34 7.36 -2.48
CA VAL A 48 0.01 7.42 -1.89
C VAL A 48 -0.28 6.09 -1.23
N ALA A 49 -0.75 6.09 0.00
CA ALA A 49 -1.22 4.94 0.76
C ALA A 49 -2.69 5.16 1.13
N ALA A 50 -3.55 4.18 0.93
CA ALA A 50 -4.93 4.27 1.40
C ALA A 50 -4.97 4.25 2.92
N HIS A 51 -4.18 3.36 3.53
CA HIS A 51 -4.01 3.22 4.98
C HIS A 51 -2.53 3.33 5.36
N PRO A 52 -2.24 3.70 6.63
CA PRO A 52 -0.87 3.72 7.14
C PRO A 52 -0.32 2.28 7.24
N ASP A 53 0.52 1.84 6.35
CA ASP A 53 1.26 0.60 6.17
C ASP A 53 1.37 0.18 4.69
N ASP A 54 0.39 0.51 3.84
CA ASP A 54 0.37 0.12 2.43
C ASP A 54 1.67 0.48 1.70
N GLU A 55 2.22 1.67 1.96
CA GLU A 55 3.45 2.15 1.34
C GLU A 55 4.67 1.29 1.68
N VAL A 56 4.67 0.73 2.89
CA VAL A 56 5.76 -0.15 3.35
C VAL A 56 5.53 -1.58 2.90
N LEU A 57 4.29 -2.07 2.96
CA LEU A 57 3.93 -3.39 2.46
C LEU A 57 4.21 -3.51 0.96
N GLY A 58 3.71 -2.57 0.17
CA GLY A 58 3.87 -2.58 -1.29
C GLY A 58 5.26 -2.18 -1.77
N LEU A 59 5.86 -1.13 -1.19
CA LEU A 59 7.05 -0.47 -1.72
C LEU A 59 8.14 -0.16 -0.67
N GLY A 60 8.16 -0.81 0.49
CA GLY A 60 9.12 -0.52 1.56
C GLY A 60 10.58 -0.65 1.12
N GLY A 61 10.91 -1.69 0.37
CA GLY A 61 12.25 -1.87 -0.18
C GLY A 61 12.60 -0.80 -1.22
N THR A 62 11.64 -0.42 -2.05
CA THR A 62 11.77 0.67 -3.01
C THR A 62 12.00 2.00 -2.30
N LEU A 63 11.23 2.31 -1.26
CA LEU A 63 11.41 3.51 -0.44
C LEU A 63 12.82 3.58 0.18
N ALA A 64 13.31 2.46 0.73
CA ALA A 64 14.67 2.38 1.27
C ALA A 64 15.74 2.67 0.21
N ARG A 65 15.59 2.13 -1.01
CA ARG A 65 16.53 2.36 -2.14
C ARG A 65 16.47 3.82 -2.63
N LEU A 66 15.27 4.39 -2.74
CA LEU A 66 15.07 5.77 -3.14
C LEU A 66 15.67 6.75 -2.12
N ALA A 67 15.47 6.51 -0.82
CA ALA A 67 16.08 7.30 0.24
C ALA A 67 17.61 7.25 0.16
N ALA A 68 18.19 6.04 0.02
CA ALA A 68 19.63 5.84 -0.08
C ALA A 68 20.25 6.53 -1.31
N THR A 69 19.47 6.74 -2.38
CA THR A 69 19.92 7.46 -3.59
C THR A 69 19.57 8.96 -3.57
N GLY A 70 19.06 9.46 -2.43
CA GLY A 70 18.85 10.89 -2.16
C GLY A 70 17.63 11.48 -2.87
N HIS A 71 16.59 10.69 -3.09
CA HIS A 71 15.29 11.20 -3.53
C HIS A 71 14.58 11.93 -2.39
N ALA A 72 13.83 12.98 -2.72
CA ALA A 72 12.92 13.62 -1.77
C ALA A 72 11.60 12.83 -1.74
N LEU A 73 11.34 12.15 -0.63
CA LEU A 73 10.19 11.28 -0.49
C LEU A 73 9.02 11.99 0.19
N THR A 74 7.82 11.77 -0.32
CA THR A 74 6.56 12.17 0.31
C THR A 74 5.63 10.98 0.32
N VAL A 75 5.19 10.56 1.51
CA VAL A 75 4.11 9.60 1.70
C VAL A 75 2.83 10.38 1.97
N VAL A 76 1.76 10.05 1.23
CA VAL A 76 0.43 10.62 1.45
C VAL A 76 -0.48 9.52 1.98
N SER A 77 -0.80 9.58 3.27
CA SER A 77 -1.78 8.71 3.91
C SER A 77 -3.17 9.28 3.70
N VAL A 78 -4.02 8.58 2.96
CA VAL A 78 -5.37 9.07 2.62
C VAL A 78 -6.28 8.99 3.84
N THR A 79 -6.32 7.83 4.51
CA THR A 79 -7.01 7.64 5.79
C THR A 79 -6.02 7.62 6.95
N ASP A 80 -6.53 7.58 8.15
CA ASP A 80 -5.72 7.34 9.35
C ASP A 80 -5.73 5.87 9.79
N GLY A 81 -6.47 5.02 9.06
CA GLY A 81 -6.60 3.59 9.34
C GLY A 81 -7.35 3.29 10.64
N GLU A 82 -8.21 4.22 11.06
CA GLU A 82 -8.93 4.15 12.34
C GLU A 82 -10.03 3.07 12.36
N GLY A 83 -10.41 2.57 11.18
CA GLY A 83 -11.43 1.54 11.02
C GLY A 83 -10.91 0.11 11.08
N SER A 84 -9.61 -0.11 11.28
CA SER A 84 -9.02 -1.47 11.24
C SER A 84 -9.59 -2.44 12.28
N HIS A 85 -10.00 -1.94 13.45
CA HIS A 85 -10.58 -2.72 14.53
C HIS A 85 -11.84 -2.04 15.09
N PRO A 86 -12.95 -2.04 14.31
CA PRO A 86 -14.13 -1.22 14.65
C PRO A 86 -14.81 -1.63 15.96
N ASP A 87 -14.73 -2.89 16.32
CA ASP A 87 -15.38 -3.46 17.52
C ASP A 87 -14.43 -3.62 18.71
N SER A 88 -13.15 -3.24 18.56
CA SER A 88 -12.16 -3.34 19.63
C SER A 88 -12.51 -2.49 20.84
N ARG A 89 -12.29 -3.08 22.02
CA ARG A 89 -12.38 -2.37 23.30
C ARG A 89 -11.02 -2.02 23.88
N VAL A 90 -9.94 -2.47 23.24
CA VAL A 90 -8.56 -2.23 23.67
C VAL A 90 -8.07 -0.86 23.15
N LEU A 91 -8.28 -0.59 21.86
CA LEU A 91 -7.98 0.69 21.25
C LEU A 91 -9.21 1.24 20.51
N ARG A 92 -9.62 2.44 20.85
CA ARG A 92 -10.69 3.14 20.13
C ARG A 92 -10.18 3.76 18.83
N PRO A 93 -11.04 4.05 17.84
CA PRO A 93 -10.63 4.63 16.57
C PRO A 93 -9.69 5.85 16.70
N HIS A 94 -9.99 6.80 17.57
CA HIS A 94 -9.15 7.99 17.78
C HIS A 94 -7.79 7.70 18.45
N GLU A 95 -7.64 6.57 19.12
CA GLU A 95 -6.38 6.09 19.67
C GLU A 95 -5.56 5.41 18.58
N LEU A 96 -6.21 4.60 17.71
CA LEU A 96 -5.59 4.01 16.53
C LEU A 96 -5.00 5.08 15.60
N VAL A 97 -5.68 6.21 15.38
CA VAL A 97 -5.14 7.35 14.61
C VAL A 97 -3.75 7.77 15.08
N ARG A 98 -3.52 7.79 16.40
CA ARG A 98 -2.23 8.19 16.98
C ARG A 98 -1.20 7.07 16.89
N VAL A 99 -1.63 5.84 17.18
CA VAL A 99 -0.76 4.66 17.14
C VAL A 99 -0.25 4.46 15.72
N ARG A 100 -1.14 4.39 14.73
CA ARG A 100 -0.77 4.14 13.34
C ARG A 100 0.10 5.24 12.74
N ALA A 101 -0.15 6.51 13.10
CA ALA A 101 0.72 7.62 12.68
C ALA A 101 2.16 7.48 13.24
N GLN A 102 2.32 6.97 14.47
CA GLN A 102 3.63 6.71 15.04
C GLN A 102 4.29 5.47 14.42
N GLU A 103 3.51 4.44 14.13
CA GLU A 103 3.99 3.22 13.47
C GLU A 103 4.56 3.53 12.09
N SER A 104 3.84 4.31 11.24
CA SER A 104 4.33 4.74 9.93
C SER A 104 5.64 5.52 10.03
N ARG A 105 5.76 6.44 10.98
CA ARG A 105 7.00 7.20 11.20
C ARG A 105 8.15 6.28 11.58
N THR A 106 7.91 5.37 12.53
CA THR A 106 8.91 4.38 12.96
C THR A 106 9.31 3.44 11.81
N ALA A 107 8.34 3.02 10.98
CA ALA A 107 8.63 2.19 9.82
C ALA A 107 9.55 2.90 8.82
N LEU A 108 9.26 4.16 8.49
CA LEU A 108 10.10 4.96 7.59
C LEU A 108 11.51 5.20 8.17
N GLU A 109 11.64 5.42 9.48
CA GLU A 109 12.93 5.51 10.15
C GLU A 109 13.74 4.20 10.00
N ARG A 110 13.10 3.05 10.21
CA ARG A 110 13.71 1.72 10.06
C ARG A 110 14.12 1.40 8.62
N LEU A 111 13.42 1.94 7.63
CA LEU A 111 13.82 1.87 6.22
C LEU A 111 15.06 2.72 5.90
N GLY A 112 15.46 3.61 6.78
CA GLY A 112 16.47 4.64 6.49
C GLY A 112 15.91 5.81 5.68
N ALA A 113 14.59 5.97 5.69
CA ALA A 113 13.82 7.01 5.02
C ALA A 113 13.16 7.99 6.00
N GLY A 114 13.81 8.24 7.16
CA GLY A 114 13.24 9.06 8.24
C GLY A 114 12.97 10.53 7.88
N ASP A 115 13.64 11.06 6.85
CA ASP A 115 13.41 12.42 6.33
C ASP A 115 12.16 12.50 5.41
N THR A 116 11.44 11.41 5.20
CA THR A 116 10.22 11.37 4.38
C THR A 116 9.13 12.29 4.97
N ALA A 117 8.60 13.19 4.14
CA ALA A 117 7.43 13.96 4.51
C ALA A 117 6.19 13.06 4.55
N ILE A 118 5.42 13.10 5.63
CA ILE A 118 4.13 12.40 5.73
C ILE A 118 3.03 13.45 5.69
N VAL A 119 2.17 13.36 4.67
CA VAL A 119 0.97 14.18 4.50
C VAL A 119 -0.24 13.30 4.81
N ARG A 120 -1.07 13.69 5.76
CA ARG A 120 -2.28 12.95 6.15
C ARG A 120 -3.51 13.72 5.68
N LEU A 121 -4.37 13.07 4.90
CA LEU A 121 -5.58 13.70 4.38
C LEU A 121 -6.78 13.56 5.31
N HIS A 122 -6.72 12.67 6.28
CA HIS A 122 -7.77 12.43 7.28
C HIS A 122 -9.15 12.11 6.65
N VAL A 123 -9.13 11.42 5.51
CA VAL A 123 -10.37 10.89 4.94
C VAL A 123 -10.83 9.73 5.83
N PRO A 124 -12.13 9.64 6.17
CA PRO A 124 -12.63 8.52 6.96
C PRO A 124 -12.27 7.16 6.35
N ASP A 125 -11.74 6.26 7.15
CA ASP A 125 -11.44 4.88 6.77
C ASP A 125 -12.72 4.17 6.28
N SER A 126 -12.58 3.28 5.31
CA SER A 126 -13.68 2.62 4.58
C SER A 126 -14.60 3.59 3.82
N GLY A 127 -14.17 4.85 3.64
CA GLY A 127 -14.97 5.91 3.04
C GLY A 127 -14.33 6.65 1.87
N VAL A 128 -13.13 6.26 1.41
CA VAL A 128 -12.37 7.00 0.38
C VAL A 128 -13.16 7.16 -0.91
N HIS A 129 -13.94 6.16 -1.30
CA HIS A 129 -14.79 6.19 -2.50
C HIS A 129 -15.78 7.37 -2.55
N ARG A 130 -16.18 7.91 -1.39
CA ARG A 130 -17.07 9.10 -1.29
C ARG A 130 -16.29 10.41 -1.40
N HIS A 131 -14.97 10.35 -1.35
CA HIS A 131 -14.08 11.51 -1.25
C HIS A 131 -13.05 11.57 -2.39
N GLU A 132 -13.13 10.73 -3.42
CA GLU A 132 -12.13 10.63 -4.51
C GLU A 132 -11.75 11.99 -5.10
N GLU A 133 -12.74 12.85 -5.36
CA GLU A 133 -12.49 14.16 -5.94
C GLU A 133 -11.75 15.11 -4.96
N ALA A 134 -12.01 15.00 -3.67
CA ALA A 134 -11.28 15.77 -2.64
C ALA A 134 -9.84 15.27 -2.53
N VAL A 135 -9.65 13.94 -2.55
CA VAL A 135 -8.32 13.31 -2.55
C VAL A 135 -7.54 13.72 -3.79
N ARG A 136 -8.13 13.63 -5.00
CA ARG A 136 -7.50 14.07 -6.24
C ARG A 136 -7.01 15.51 -6.13
N ARG A 137 -7.86 16.44 -5.70
CA ARG A 137 -7.50 17.86 -5.55
C ARG A 137 -6.36 18.10 -4.56
N ALA A 138 -6.32 17.32 -3.48
CA ALA A 138 -5.24 17.40 -2.49
C ALA A 138 -3.91 16.86 -3.06
N LEU A 139 -3.97 15.85 -3.93
CA LEU A 139 -2.80 15.21 -4.53
C LEU A 139 -2.17 16.03 -5.68
N VAL A 140 -2.96 16.76 -6.48
CA VAL A 140 -2.46 17.52 -7.65
C VAL A 140 -1.23 18.38 -7.30
N PRO A 141 -1.22 19.24 -6.27
CA PRO A 141 -0.04 20.06 -5.95
C PRO A 141 1.14 19.22 -5.45
N LEU A 142 0.89 18.05 -4.89
CA LEU A 142 1.94 17.13 -4.45
C LEU A 142 2.57 16.37 -5.64
N CYS A 143 1.78 16.02 -6.63
CA CYS A 143 2.22 15.33 -7.85
C CYS A 143 2.99 16.26 -8.80
N SER A 144 2.70 17.55 -8.81
CA SER A 144 3.32 18.51 -9.73
C SER A 144 4.85 18.50 -9.63
N GLY A 145 5.56 18.17 -10.74
CA GLY A 145 7.01 18.05 -10.79
C GLY A 145 7.59 16.84 -10.04
N ALA A 146 6.78 15.86 -9.65
CA ALA A 146 7.29 14.58 -9.18
C ALA A 146 7.88 13.77 -10.34
N VAL A 147 8.98 13.07 -10.08
CA VAL A 147 9.61 12.15 -11.05
C VAL A 147 8.93 10.78 -11.04
N LEU A 148 8.14 10.50 -10.02
CA LEU A 148 7.30 9.32 -9.89
C LEU A 148 6.20 9.57 -8.87
N VAL A 149 4.99 9.11 -9.19
CA VAL A 149 3.86 8.94 -8.28
C VAL A 149 3.51 7.47 -8.24
N ALA A 150 3.39 6.89 -7.06
CA ALA A 150 2.94 5.51 -6.86
C ALA A 150 1.70 5.48 -5.98
N ALA A 151 0.75 4.60 -6.26
CA ALA A 151 -0.47 4.45 -5.47
C ALA A 151 -0.93 2.99 -5.45
N PRO A 152 -1.85 2.60 -4.53
CA PRO A 152 -2.45 1.27 -4.55
C PRO A 152 -3.13 0.98 -5.90
N TRP A 153 -3.12 -0.29 -6.28
CA TRP A 153 -3.72 -0.72 -7.54
C TRP A 153 -5.24 -0.50 -7.56
N THR A 154 -5.74 0.03 -8.68
CA THR A 154 -7.16 0.36 -8.86
C THR A 154 -8.10 -0.84 -9.02
N ALA A 155 -7.60 -2.07 -8.91
CA ALA A 155 -8.37 -3.30 -8.86
C ALA A 155 -7.87 -4.26 -7.77
N ASP A 156 -7.40 -3.70 -6.65
CA ASP A 156 -6.82 -4.44 -5.53
C ASP A 156 -7.88 -5.14 -4.63
N VAL A 157 -9.16 -5.03 -4.98
CA VAL A 157 -10.29 -5.61 -4.25
C VAL A 157 -10.39 -5.09 -2.80
N HIS A 158 -9.93 -3.89 -2.57
CA HIS A 158 -10.22 -3.11 -1.38
C HIS A 158 -10.75 -1.73 -1.81
N SER A 159 -11.96 -1.37 -1.41
CA SER A 159 -12.64 -0.16 -1.90
C SER A 159 -11.82 1.12 -1.74
N ASP A 160 -11.12 1.27 -0.63
CA ASP A 160 -10.28 2.44 -0.36
C ASP A 160 -9.00 2.44 -1.20
N HIS A 161 -8.37 1.27 -1.46
CA HIS A 161 -7.21 1.17 -2.35
C HIS A 161 -7.58 1.59 -3.76
N GLU A 162 -8.67 1.05 -4.27
CA GLU A 162 -9.15 1.37 -5.62
C GLU A 162 -9.49 2.85 -5.75
N ALA A 163 -10.18 3.42 -4.77
CA ALA A 163 -10.54 4.84 -4.77
C ALA A 163 -9.31 5.75 -4.64
N ALA A 164 -8.38 5.43 -3.75
CA ALA A 164 -7.12 6.16 -3.61
C ALA A 164 -6.27 6.06 -4.89
N GLY A 165 -6.20 4.85 -5.49
CA GLY A 165 -5.51 4.62 -6.75
C GLY A 165 -6.10 5.44 -7.90
N ARG A 166 -7.43 5.44 -8.06
CA ARG A 166 -8.11 6.25 -9.09
C ARG A 166 -7.86 7.75 -8.90
N ALA A 167 -7.98 8.24 -7.67
CA ALA A 167 -7.72 9.64 -7.35
C ALA A 167 -6.26 10.04 -7.64
N ALA A 168 -5.31 9.18 -7.26
CA ALA A 168 -3.88 9.40 -7.47
C ALA A 168 -3.52 9.37 -8.97
N ARG A 169 -4.07 8.41 -9.74
CA ARG A 169 -3.87 8.33 -11.19
C ARG A 169 -4.37 9.61 -11.88
N ALA A 170 -5.56 10.08 -11.51
CA ALA A 170 -6.12 11.30 -12.06
C ALA A 170 -5.28 12.53 -11.69
N ALA A 171 -4.79 12.64 -10.46
CA ALA A 171 -3.91 13.73 -10.02
C ALA A 171 -2.55 13.70 -10.73
N ALA A 172 -1.95 12.53 -10.90
CA ALA A 172 -0.69 12.36 -11.63
C ALA A 172 -0.84 12.76 -13.09
N HIS A 173 -1.92 12.32 -13.75
CA HIS A 173 -2.23 12.71 -15.12
C HIS A 173 -2.42 14.23 -15.27
N GLU A 174 -3.16 14.87 -14.36
CA GLU A 174 -3.38 16.33 -14.37
C GLU A 174 -2.06 17.11 -14.17
N SER A 175 -1.11 16.52 -13.45
CA SER A 175 0.19 17.11 -13.12
C SER A 175 1.30 16.71 -14.09
N ASP A 176 1.00 15.93 -15.13
CA ASP A 176 1.97 15.35 -16.08
C ASP A 176 3.11 14.57 -15.38
N ALA A 177 2.78 13.88 -14.29
CA ALA A 177 3.74 13.11 -13.50
C ALA A 177 3.71 11.61 -13.89
N PRO A 178 4.89 10.95 -14.04
CA PRO A 178 4.95 9.50 -14.22
C PRO A 178 4.22 8.76 -13.07
N PHE A 179 3.44 7.75 -13.43
CA PHE A 179 2.57 7.05 -12.48
C PHE A 179 2.74 5.53 -12.57
N VAL A 180 2.73 4.87 -11.39
CA VAL A 180 2.67 3.42 -11.27
C VAL A 180 1.70 3.02 -10.17
N GLU A 181 1.19 1.81 -10.24
CA GLU A 181 0.34 1.21 -9.21
C GLU A 181 1.08 0.08 -8.51
N TYR A 182 0.82 -0.12 -7.23
CA TYR A 182 1.35 -1.27 -6.50
C TYR A 182 0.23 -2.08 -5.85
N PRO A 183 0.28 -3.43 -5.93
CA PRO A 183 -0.71 -4.29 -5.29
C PRO A 183 -0.40 -4.48 -3.80
N VAL A 184 -1.47 -4.61 -3.01
CA VAL A 184 -1.42 -5.00 -1.60
C VAL A 184 -2.26 -6.25 -1.40
N TRP A 185 -3.59 -6.17 -1.49
CA TRP A 185 -4.50 -7.29 -1.30
C TRP A 185 -4.57 -8.26 -2.48
N MET A 186 -4.10 -7.87 -3.66
CA MET A 186 -4.02 -8.77 -4.82
C MET A 186 -3.34 -10.10 -4.47
N TRP A 187 -2.30 -10.07 -3.67
CA TRP A 187 -1.55 -11.26 -3.30
C TRP A 187 -2.37 -12.29 -2.52
N HIS A 188 -3.33 -11.81 -1.76
CA HIS A 188 -4.28 -12.63 -1.00
C HIS A 188 -5.28 -13.33 -1.93
N TRP A 189 -6.02 -12.55 -2.74
CA TRP A 189 -7.15 -13.06 -3.48
C TRP A 189 -6.82 -13.63 -4.86
N ALA A 190 -5.77 -13.15 -5.53
CA ALA A 190 -5.38 -13.63 -6.85
C ALA A 190 -4.53 -14.91 -6.76
N ARG A 191 -4.35 -15.55 -7.90
CA ARG A 191 -3.40 -16.64 -8.10
C ARG A 191 -2.44 -16.29 -9.21
N PRO A 192 -1.27 -16.94 -9.31
CA PRO A 192 -0.41 -16.83 -10.47
C PRO A 192 -1.21 -16.94 -11.78
N GLU A 193 -0.93 -16.03 -12.71
CA GLU A 193 -1.59 -15.99 -14.03
C GLU A 193 -3.10 -15.67 -14.00
N ASP A 194 -3.64 -15.18 -12.88
CA ASP A 194 -5.03 -14.74 -12.83
C ASP A 194 -5.28 -13.69 -13.91
N PRO A 195 -6.27 -13.90 -14.82
CA PRO A 195 -6.51 -13.02 -15.97
C PRO A 195 -7.03 -11.61 -15.57
N ARG A 196 -7.42 -11.41 -14.32
CA ARG A 196 -7.82 -10.09 -13.80
C ARG A 196 -6.61 -9.22 -13.48
N VAL A 197 -5.41 -9.83 -13.29
CA VAL A 197 -4.17 -9.13 -13.00
C VAL A 197 -3.45 -8.77 -14.30
N PRO A 198 -3.03 -7.51 -14.50
CA PRO A 198 -2.41 -7.05 -15.73
C PRO A 198 -0.91 -7.44 -15.78
N TRP A 199 -0.62 -8.73 -15.88
CA TRP A 199 0.76 -9.27 -15.88
C TRP A 199 1.63 -8.72 -17.01
N ASP A 200 1.04 -8.33 -18.13
CA ASP A 200 1.71 -7.69 -19.25
C ASP A 200 2.23 -6.28 -18.93
N ARG A 201 1.65 -5.63 -17.91
CA ARG A 201 2.08 -4.33 -17.38
C ARG A 201 2.93 -4.47 -16.12
N ALA A 202 3.05 -5.67 -15.56
CA ALA A 202 3.81 -5.89 -14.34
C ALA A 202 5.32 -5.69 -14.56
N ALA A 203 5.94 -5.04 -13.60
CA ALA A 203 7.38 -4.94 -13.47
C ALA A 203 7.78 -5.18 -12.01
N GLN A 204 8.97 -5.73 -11.79
CA GLN A 204 9.46 -6.03 -10.45
C GLN A 204 10.65 -5.17 -10.09
N LEU A 205 10.83 -4.96 -8.78
CA LEU A 205 12.06 -4.42 -8.19
C LEU A 205 12.67 -5.52 -7.34
N THR A 206 13.81 -6.04 -7.75
CA THR A 206 14.57 -6.99 -6.96
C THR A 206 15.19 -6.29 -5.76
N LEU A 207 15.01 -6.87 -4.58
CA LEU A 207 15.51 -6.32 -3.33
C LEU A 207 16.78 -7.06 -2.88
N PRO A 208 17.92 -6.38 -2.73
CA PRO A 208 19.10 -6.94 -2.08
C PRO A 208 18.80 -7.39 -0.65
N PRO A 209 19.52 -8.40 -0.10
CA PRO A 209 19.24 -8.95 1.22
C PRO A 209 19.18 -7.89 2.34
N GLU A 210 20.09 -6.92 2.32
CA GLU A 210 20.12 -5.84 3.32
C GLU A 210 18.91 -4.89 3.22
N VAL A 211 18.30 -4.76 2.03
CA VAL A 211 17.07 -3.98 1.83
C VAL A 211 15.86 -4.79 2.29
N GLN A 212 15.84 -6.10 2.03
CA GLN A 212 14.80 -6.99 2.55
C GLN A 212 14.77 -6.98 4.08
N ASP A 213 15.94 -7.04 4.74
CA ASP A 213 16.05 -7.01 6.19
C ASP A 213 15.54 -5.68 6.76
N ARG A 214 15.84 -4.55 6.10
CA ARG A 214 15.28 -3.24 6.46
C ARG A 214 13.76 -3.23 6.31
N LYS A 215 13.23 -3.75 5.19
CA LYS A 215 11.78 -3.82 4.98
C LYS A 215 11.10 -4.67 6.04
N ARG A 216 11.63 -5.86 6.32
CA ARG A 216 11.10 -6.74 7.37
C ARG A 216 11.07 -6.01 8.73
N HIS A 217 12.16 -5.35 9.08
CA HIS A 217 12.24 -4.58 10.32
C HIS A 217 11.28 -3.38 10.34
N ALA A 218 11.03 -2.76 9.19
CA ALA A 218 10.05 -1.68 9.07
C ALA A 218 8.61 -2.18 9.26
N VAL A 219 8.25 -3.31 8.65
CA VAL A 219 6.94 -3.96 8.81
C VAL A 219 6.66 -4.29 10.28
N ASP A 220 7.67 -4.70 11.05
CA ASP A 220 7.55 -4.95 12.50
C ASP A 220 7.15 -3.70 13.32
N ALA A 221 7.17 -2.51 12.73
CA ALA A 221 6.68 -1.29 13.39
C ALA A 221 5.16 -1.24 13.49
N PHE A 222 4.44 -1.87 12.56
CA PHE A 222 2.98 -1.83 12.50
C PHE A 222 2.34 -2.82 13.49
N ALA A 223 2.75 -2.75 14.74
CA ALA A 223 2.35 -3.70 15.78
C ALA A 223 0.83 -3.81 15.94
N SER A 224 0.09 -2.71 15.74
CA SER A 224 -1.37 -2.69 15.83
C SER A 224 -2.05 -3.47 14.70
N GLN A 225 -1.35 -3.76 13.60
CA GLN A 225 -1.90 -4.44 12.43
C GLN A 225 -1.43 -5.89 12.32
N ILE A 226 -0.20 -6.17 12.77
CA ILE A 226 0.45 -7.49 12.62
C ILE A 226 0.36 -8.37 13.88
N ARG A 227 -0.17 -7.82 14.97
CA ARG A 227 -0.34 -8.53 16.25
C ARG A 227 -1.74 -8.29 16.78
N PRO A 228 -2.32 -9.26 17.50
CA PRO A 228 -3.58 -9.02 18.19
C PRO A 228 -3.47 -7.85 19.17
N LEU A 229 -4.47 -6.96 19.19
CA LEU A 229 -4.58 -5.89 20.18
C LEU A 229 -4.96 -6.44 21.56
N GLY A 230 -5.69 -7.54 21.59
CA GLY A 230 -6.19 -8.20 22.78
C GLY A 230 -6.54 -9.67 22.50
N PRO A 231 -7.15 -10.37 23.49
CA PRO A 231 -7.45 -11.79 23.35
C PRO A 231 -8.77 -12.08 22.61
N GLY A 232 -9.56 -11.07 22.28
CA GLY A 232 -10.84 -11.20 21.57
C GLY A 232 -10.67 -11.38 20.07
N ALA A 233 -11.66 -11.98 19.42
CA ALA A 233 -11.65 -12.14 17.96
C ALA A 233 -11.69 -10.77 17.24
N GLU A 234 -12.34 -9.78 17.85
CA GLU A 234 -12.41 -8.39 17.39
C GLU A 234 -11.06 -7.65 17.45
N ASP A 235 -10.10 -8.21 18.17
CA ASP A 235 -8.75 -7.68 18.36
C ASP A 235 -7.70 -8.48 17.55
N ALA A 236 -8.12 -9.42 16.69
CA ALA A 236 -7.22 -10.23 15.90
C ALA A 236 -6.36 -9.36 14.97
N ALA A 237 -5.14 -9.82 14.66
CA ALA A 237 -4.28 -9.15 13.70
C ALA A 237 -4.98 -9.02 12.33
N VAL A 238 -4.92 -7.83 11.72
CA VAL A 238 -5.42 -7.57 10.36
C VAL A 238 -4.53 -8.26 9.33
N LEU A 239 -3.23 -8.27 9.59
CA LEU A 239 -2.21 -8.89 8.76
C LEU A 239 -1.52 -10.03 9.53
N PRO A 240 -2.12 -11.22 9.57
CA PRO A 240 -1.50 -12.38 10.21
C PRO A 240 -0.23 -12.81 9.46
N PRO A 241 0.59 -13.71 10.04
CA PRO A 241 1.90 -14.09 9.46
C PRO A 241 1.86 -14.64 8.04
N ASP A 242 0.81 -15.35 7.66
CA ASP A 242 0.57 -15.86 6.32
C ASP A 242 0.32 -14.73 5.32
N GLU A 243 -0.46 -13.72 5.69
CA GLU A 243 -0.66 -12.53 4.87
C GLU A 243 0.63 -11.70 4.74
N LEU A 244 1.35 -11.51 5.85
CA LEU A 244 2.62 -10.79 5.84
C LEU A 244 3.67 -11.41 4.94
N ALA A 245 3.67 -12.74 4.78
CA ALA A 245 4.62 -13.45 3.93
C ALA A 245 4.61 -12.90 2.49
N HIS A 246 3.44 -12.53 1.98
CA HIS A 246 3.29 -11.94 0.64
C HIS A 246 4.09 -10.67 0.44
N HIS A 247 4.26 -9.88 1.48
CA HIS A 247 4.91 -8.56 1.43
C HIS A 247 6.41 -8.62 1.75
N LEU A 248 6.93 -9.76 2.21
CA LEU A 248 8.32 -9.95 2.65
C LEU A 248 9.20 -10.68 1.62
N ARG A 249 8.72 -10.84 0.39
CA ARG A 249 9.46 -11.43 -0.73
C ARG A 249 10.72 -10.64 -1.07
N PRO A 250 11.70 -11.27 -1.76
CA PRO A 250 12.90 -10.58 -2.25
C PRO A 250 12.63 -9.66 -3.46
N ARG A 251 11.39 -9.24 -3.61
CA ARG A 251 10.95 -8.38 -4.72
C ARG A 251 9.68 -7.62 -4.37
N GLU A 252 9.48 -6.51 -5.04
CA GLU A 252 8.24 -5.75 -5.06
C GLU A 252 7.74 -5.67 -6.49
N VAL A 253 6.43 -5.49 -6.69
CA VAL A 253 5.81 -5.45 -8.02
C VAL A 253 5.04 -4.15 -8.18
N VAL A 254 5.15 -3.59 -9.38
CA VAL A 254 4.35 -2.44 -9.80
C VAL A 254 3.70 -2.72 -11.16
N PHE A 255 2.57 -2.07 -11.42
CA PHE A 255 1.91 -2.04 -12.73
C PHE A 255 2.13 -0.66 -13.37
N LEU A 256 2.59 -0.67 -14.64
CA LEU A 256 2.95 0.52 -15.41
C LEU A 256 1.77 1.06 -16.19
#